data_4ddd68668666cbc1856120cb7a6d5004
#
_entry.id   4ddd68668666cbc1856120cb7a6d5004
#
_cell.length_a   1.000
_cell.length_b   1.000
_cell.length_c   1.000
_cell.angle_alpha   90.00
_cell.angle_beta   90.00
_cell.angle_gamma   90.00
#
_symmetry.space_group_name_H-M   'P 1'
#
loop_
_entity.id
_entity.type
_entity.pdbx_description
1 polymer ?
#
loop_
_entity_poly.entity_id
_entity_poly.type
_entity_poly.pdbx_seq_one_letter_code
_entity_poly.pdbx_strand_id
1 'polypeptide(L)'
;MPLTISVENLLTWNDATTQHWRDFFHANPLQLLLPCDIRNSKTIADTLQHIVAVELRYAQRLAGLPESSYEEIPKNSIDTLLTAHTLAFDLLRSLLAEPDYDWSTEITFDTLSLGRLRASRETILVHLTLHSIRHYAQLATLVRQQGFKTNWPMDYLFTAAQRA
;
A
#
# COMPACT_ATOMS: atom_id res chain seq x y z
N MET A 1 -7.17 29.07 8.21
CA MET A 1 -7.32 27.65 8.55
C MET A 1 -6.02 26.92 8.17
N PRO A 2 -5.47 26.10 9.06
CA PRO A 2 -4.33 25.27 8.66
C PRO A 2 -4.77 24.28 7.58
N LEU A 3 -3.91 24.05 6.57
CA LEU A 3 -4.11 23.01 5.59
C LEU A 3 -3.98 21.65 6.30
N THR A 4 -5.04 20.85 6.28
CA THR A 4 -5.03 19.48 6.76
C THR A 4 -5.24 18.54 5.59
N ILE A 5 -4.32 17.60 5.40
CA ILE A 5 -4.53 16.50 4.45
C ILE A 5 -5.47 15.52 5.14
N SER A 6 -6.57 15.17 4.49
CA SER A 6 -7.47 14.14 4.98
C SER A 6 -6.81 12.77 4.83
N VAL A 7 -6.65 12.07 5.93
CA VAL A 7 -6.16 10.67 5.92
C VAL A 7 -7.11 9.77 5.15
N GLU A 8 -8.42 9.99 5.28
CA GLU A 8 -9.43 9.24 4.54
C GLU A 8 -9.27 9.42 3.02
N ASN A 9 -8.93 10.62 2.57
CA ASN A 9 -8.64 10.85 1.15
C ASN A 9 -7.37 10.12 0.69
N LEU A 10 -6.34 10.00 1.54
CA LEU A 10 -5.15 9.22 1.23
C LEU A 10 -5.46 7.73 1.13
N LEU A 11 -6.27 7.19 2.04
CA LEU A 11 -6.71 5.79 1.99
C LEU A 11 -7.57 5.55 0.74
N THR A 12 -8.53 6.43 0.45
CA THR A 12 -9.37 6.34 -0.75
C THR A 12 -8.53 6.35 -2.04
N TRP A 13 -7.53 7.22 -2.10
CA TRP A 13 -6.61 7.26 -3.25
C TRP A 13 -5.82 5.96 -3.41
N ASN A 14 -5.34 5.40 -2.29
CA ASN A 14 -4.60 4.14 -2.29
C ASN A 14 -5.51 2.97 -2.71
N ASP A 15 -6.72 2.86 -2.14
CA ASP A 15 -7.72 1.86 -2.53
C ASP A 15 -8.05 1.93 -4.03
N ALA A 16 -8.32 3.12 -4.54
CA ALA A 16 -8.64 3.32 -5.96
C ALA A 16 -7.47 2.89 -6.86
N THR A 17 -6.24 3.22 -6.48
CA THR A 17 -5.03 2.80 -7.20
C THR A 17 -4.88 1.29 -7.17
N THR A 18 -5.09 0.66 -6.01
CA THR A 18 -5.02 -0.79 -5.83
C THR A 18 -6.08 -1.50 -6.67
N GLN A 19 -7.31 -0.97 -6.73
CA GLN A 19 -8.38 -1.53 -7.56
C GLN A 19 -8.04 -1.49 -9.05
N HIS A 20 -7.45 -0.41 -9.53
CA HIS A 20 -6.97 -0.33 -10.91
C HIS A 20 -5.92 -1.39 -11.23
N TRP A 21 -4.99 -1.64 -10.31
CA TRP A 21 -4.01 -2.71 -10.46
C TRP A 21 -4.65 -4.09 -10.43
N ARG A 22 -5.67 -4.29 -9.59
CA ARG A 22 -6.46 -5.53 -9.58
C ARG A 22 -7.05 -5.81 -10.95
N ASP A 23 -7.75 -4.81 -11.52
CA ASP A 23 -8.40 -4.94 -12.83
C ASP A 23 -7.36 -5.19 -13.94
N PHE A 24 -6.22 -4.52 -13.88
CA PHE A 24 -5.13 -4.73 -14.84
C PHE A 24 -4.60 -6.18 -14.80
N PHE A 25 -4.33 -6.72 -13.62
CA PHE A 25 -3.79 -8.09 -13.50
C PHE A 25 -4.86 -9.17 -13.69
N HIS A 26 -6.13 -8.87 -13.49
CA HIS A 26 -7.21 -9.75 -13.94
C HIS A 26 -7.23 -9.89 -15.47
N ALA A 27 -7.08 -8.78 -16.18
CA ALA A 27 -7.01 -8.79 -17.65
C ALA A 27 -5.67 -9.37 -18.16
N ASN A 28 -4.60 -9.32 -17.36
CA ASN A 28 -3.24 -9.66 -17.76
C ASN A 28 -2.53 -10.51 -16.69
N PRO A 29 -3.02 -11.70 -16.31
CA PRO A 29 -2.51 -12.45 -15.16
C PRO A 29 -1.05 -12.89 -15.30
N LEU A 30 -0.58 -13.16 -16.52
CA LEU A 30 0.81 -13.56 -16.76
C LEU A 30 1.82 -12.43 -16.48
N GLN A 31 1.37 -11.18 -16.42
CA GLN A 31 2.24 -10.05 -16.13
C GLN A 31 2.74 -10.02 -14.68
N LEU A 32 2.11 -10.77 -13.78
CA LEU A 32 2.63 -11.00 -12.43
C LEU A 32 4.01 -11.67 -12.43
N LEU A 33 4.31 -12.44 -13.48
CA LEU A 33 5.57 -13.18 -13.63
C LEU A 33 6.67 -12.35 -14.33
N LEU A 34 6.37 -11.16 -14.83
CA LEU A 34 7.37 -10.32 -15.49
C LEU A 34 8.54 -10.03 -14.56
N PRO A 35 9.78 -10.09 -15.11
CA PRO A 35 10.95 -9.72 -14.35
C PRO A 35 10.87 -8.30 -13.80
N CYS A 36 11.30 -8.13 -12.57
CA CYS A 36 11.29 -6.87 -11.86
C CYS A 36 12.57 -6.73 -11.04
N ASP A 37 13.20 -5.55 -11.10
CA ASP A 37 14.39 -5.20 -10.33
C ASP A 37 14.12 -4.11 -9.27
N ILE A 38 12.83 -3.85 -8.99
CA ILE A 38 12.45 -2.88 -7.97
C ILE A 38 12.84 -3.43 -6.60
N ARG A 39 13.85 -2.81 -6.00
CA ARG A 39 14.45 -3.20 -4.74
C ARG A 39 15.05 -4.62 -4.83
N ASN A 40 14.61 -5.62 -4.22
CA ASN A 40 15.09 -7.00 -4.30
C ASN A 40 14.04 -7.94 -4.92
N SER A 41 13.01 -7.38 -5.53
CA SER A 41 11.97 -8.16 -6.21
C SER A 41 12.54 -8.80 -7.47
N LYS A 42 12.16 -10.04 -7.73
CA LYS A 42 12.51 -10.76 -8.97
C LYS A 42 11.39 -10.68 -9.99
N THR A 43 10.15 -10.55 -9.53
CA THR A 43 8.95 -10.48 -10.35
C THR A 43 8.03 -9.33 -9.88
N ILE A 44 7.06 -8.98 -10.72
CA ILE A 44 6.01 -8.03 -10.33
C ILE A 44 5.22 -8.55 -9.13
N ALA A 45 4.94 -9.86 -9.07
CA ALA A 45 4.26 -10.45 -7.92
C ALA A 45 5.04 -10.24 -6.61
N ASP A 46 6.38 -10.28 -6.64
CA ASP A 46 7.21 -9.99 -5.46
C ASP A 46 7.08 -8.52 -5.03
N THR A 47 7.02 -7.60 -5.97
CA THR A 47 6.83 -6.17 -5.66
C THR A 47 5.44 -5.91 -5.09
N LEU A 48 4.39 -6.51 -5.66
CA LEU A 48 3.04 -6.42 -5.11
C LEU A 48 2.95 -7.03 -3.71
N GLN A 49 3.55 -8.21 -3.50
CA GLN A 49 3.66 -8.81 -2.17
C GLN A 49 4.34 -7.86 -1.18
N HIS A 50 5.43 -7.20 -1.60
CA HIS A 50 6.09 -6.20 -0.77
C HIS A 50 5.17 -5.04 -0.40
N ILE A 51 4.40 -4.51 -1.35
CA ILE A 51 3.45 -3.42 -1.10
C ILE A 51 2.44 -3.83 -0.04
N VAL A 52 1.70 -4.91 -0.29
CA VAL A 52 0.61 -5.34 0.61
C VAL A 52 1.11 -5.88 1.95
N ALA A 53 2.32 -6.45 1.98
CA ALA A 53 2.96 -6.87 3.23
C ALA A 53 3.33 -5.67 4.11
N VAL A 54 3.85 -4.61 3.53
CA VAL A 54 4.14 -3.37 4.28
C VAL A 54 2.84 -2.78 4.82
N GLU A 55 1.78 -2.70 4.01
CA GLU A 55 0.47 -2.23 4.45
C GLU A 55 -0.04 -3.03 5.64
N LEU A 56 -0.11 -4.36 5.51
CA LEU A 56 -0.63 -5.23 6.56
C LEU A 56 0.20 -5.19 7.84
N ARG A 57 1.51 -5.30 7.74
CA ARG A 57 2.41 -5.28 8.90
C ARG A 57 2.34 -3.96 9.66
N TYR A 58 2.31 -2.83 8.98
CA TYR A 58 2.18 -1.54 9.64
C TYR A 58 0.78 -1.31 10.22
N ALA A 59 -0.28 -1.77 9.55
CA ALA A 59 -1.63 -1.73 10.11
C ALA A 59 -1.75 -2.60 11.38
N GLN A 60 -1.20 -3.81 11.37
CA GLN A 60 -1.13 -4.68 12.54
C GLN A 60 -0.33 -4.04 13.69
N ARG A 61 0.82 -3.43 13.38
CA ARG A 61 1.63 -2.69 14.35
C ARG A 61 0.85 -1.56 15.01
N LEU A 62 0.13 -0.77 14.21
CA LEU A 62 -0.73 0.30 14.71
C LEU A 62 -1.85 -0.24 15.60
N ALA A 63 -2.41 -1.39 15.25
CA ALA A 63 -3.45 -2.08 16.03
C ALA A 63 -2.90 -2.84 17.27
N GLY A 64 -1.59 -2.88 17.47
CA GLY A 64 -0.98 -3.67 18.56
C GLY A 64 -1.09 -5.18 18.36
N LEU A 65 -1.27 -5.65 17.14
CA LEU A 65 -1.38 -7.06 16.78
C LEU A 65 -0.01 -7.65 16.37
N PRO A 66 0.16 -8.97 16.45
CA PRO A 66 1.33 -9.65 15.88
C PRO A 66 1.45 -9.37 14.38
N GLU A 67 2.67 -9.06 13.92
CA GLU A 67 2.93 -8.78 12.50
C GLU A 67 3.07 -10.07 11.69
N SER A 68 2.31 -10.19 10.62
CA SER A 68 2.43 -11.30 9.65
C SER A 68 3.82 -11.30 9.00
N SER A 69 4.34 -12.47 8.67
CA SER A 69 5.55 -12.59 7.87
C SER A 69 5.24 -12.39 6.37
N TYR A 70 6.28 -12.10 5.58
CA TYR A 70 6.11 -11.98 4.12
C TYR A 70 5.67 -13.30 3.49
N GLU A 71 6.17 -14.42 4.02
CA GLU A 71 5.89 -15.77 3.54
C GLU A 71 4.43 -16.20 3.73
N GLU A 72 3.75 -15.60 4.72
CA GLU A 72 2.33 -15.85 4.98
C GLU A 72 1.40 -15.18 3.96
N ILE A 73 1.91 -14.28 3.12
CA ILE A 73 1.13 -13.59 2.09
C ILE A 73 1.31 -14.31 0.75
N PRO A 74 0.28 -15.05 0.28
CA PRO A 74 0.35 -15.75 -0.98
C PRO A 74 0.46 -14.78 -2.16
N LYS A 75 1.22 -15.15 -3.20
CA LYS A 75 1.45 -14.32 -4.38
C LYS A 75 1.15 -15.03 -5.71
N ASN A 76 0.33 -16.05 -5.66
CA ASN A 76 -0.04 -16.87 -6.81
C ASN A 76 -1.14 -16.23 -7.68
N SER A 77 -1.86 -15.25 -7.18
CA SER A 77 -2.83 -14.45 -7.93
C SER A 77 -2.96 -13.05 -7.37
N ILE A 78 -3.50 -12.14 -8.17
CA ILE A 78 -3.77 -10.78 -7.70
C ILE A 78 -4.77 -10.75 -6.54
N ASP A 79 -5.79 -11.59 -6.57
CA ASP A 79 -6.81 -11.63 -5.50
C ASP A 79 -6.23 -12.10 -4.17
N THR A 80 -5.38 -13.12 -4.18
CA THR A 80 -4.73 -13.59 -2.95
C THR A 80 -3.78 -12.54 -2.37
N LEU A 81 -3.04 -11.83 -3.22
CA LEU A 81 -2.21 -10.71 -2.80
C LEU A 81 -3.05 -9.60 -2.15
N LEU A 82 -4.14 -9.18 -2.81
CA LEU A 82 -4.95 -8.06 -2.35
C LEU A 82 -5.84 -8.36 -1.15
N THR A 83 -5.96 -9.63 -0.73
CA THR A 83 -6.55 -9.97 0.57
C THR A 83 -5.80 -9.29 1.72
N ALA A 84 -4.46 -9.24 1.65
CA ALA A 84 -3.66 -8.57 2.66
C ALA A 84 -3.91 -7.05 2.67
N HIS A 85 -4.07 -6.43 1.51
CA HIS A 85 -4.48 -5.01 1.39
C HIS A 85 -5.82 -4.75 2.07
N THR A 86 -6.83 -5.57 1.76
CA THR A 86 -8.18 -5.43 2.36
C THR A 86 -8.09 -5.51 3.88
N LEU A 87 -7.42 -6.53 4.42
CA LEU A 87 -7.24 -6.68 5.86
C LEU A 87 -6.54 -5.48 6.51
N ALA A 88 -5.49 -4.95 5.85
CA ALA A 88 -4.76 -3.78 6.34
C ALA A 88 -5.67 -2.55 6.41
N PHE A 89 -6.42 -2.28 5.36
CA PHE A 89 -7.26 -1.09 5.26
C PHE A 89 -8.50 -1.16 6.15
N ASP A 90 -9.05 -2.35 6.37
CA ASP A 90 -10.13 -2.55 7.36
C ASP A 90 -9.63 -2.27 8.78
N LEU A 91 -8.42 -2.73 9.14
CA LEU A 91 -7.78 -2.37 10.42
C LEU A 91 -7.57 -0.87 10.55
N LEU A 92 -7.03 -0.22 9.53
CA LEU A 92 -6.78 1.23 9.56
C LEU A 92 -8.07 2.04 9.72
N ARG A 93 -9.14 1.69 9.00
CA ARG A 93 -10.44 2.34 9.14
C ARG A 93 -11.03 2.13 10.51
N SER A 94 -10.88 0.94 11.09
CA SER A 94 -11.33 0.67 12.46
C SER A 94 -10.58 1.57 13.46
N LEU A 95 -9.25 1.71 13.34
CA LEU A 95 -8.46 2.59 14.21
C LEU A 95 -8.80 4.07 14.02
N LEU A 96 -9.10 4.50 12.80
CA LEU A 96 -9.52 5.88 12.52
C LEU A 96 -10.91 6.19 13.09
N ALA A 97 -11.75 5.19 13.27
CA ALA A 97 -13.07 5.33 13.87
C ALA A 97 -13.04 5.34 15.42
N GLU A 98 -11.90 4.98 16.04
CA GLU A 98 -11.74 4.96 17.50
C GLU A 98 -11.47 6.37 18.04
N PRO A 99 -12.39 6.98 18.81
CA PRO A 99 -12.25 8.36 19.27
C PRO A 99 -11.05 8.58 20.19
N ASP A 100 -10.68 7.57 20.96
CA ASP A 100 -9.61 7.63 21.97
C ASP A 100 -8.26 7.13 21.44
N TYR A 101 -8.16 6.80 20.14
CA TYR A 101 -6.89 6.36 19.58
C TYR A 101 -5.96 7.54 19.34
N ASP A 102 -4.96 7.66 20.20
CA ASP A 102 -3.98 8.75 20.13
C ASP A 102 -2.94 8.52 19.02
N TRP A 103 -3.13 9.18 17.90
CA TRP A 103 -2.24 9.15 16.74
C TRP A 103 -0.87 9.78 16.98
N SER A 104 -0.75 10.65 18.02
CA SER A 104 0.52 11.28 18.37
C SER A 104 1.45 10.36 19.16
N THR A 105 0.92 9.27 19.73
CA THR A 105 1.71 8.30 20.50
C THR A 105 2.87 7.76 19.66
N GLU A 106 4.08 7.86 20.22
CA GLU A 106 5.27 7.27 19.63
C GLU A 106 5.38 5.77 19.96
N ILE A 107 5.69 4.97 18.97
CA ILE A 107 6.00 3.55 19.13
C ILE A 107 7.39 3.24 18.60
N THR A 108 8.03 2.28 19.24
CA THR A 108 9.37 1.79 18.85
C THR A 108 9.22 0.44 18.18
N PHE A 109 9.92 0.25 17.06
CA PHE A 109 9.82 -0.96 16.25
C PHE A 109 11.11 -1.24 15.48
N ASP A 110 11.31 -2.48 15.10
CA ASP A 110 12.44 -2.89 14.30
C ASP A 110 12.06 -2.90 12.81
N THR A 111 12.99 -2.45 11.96
CA THR A 111 12.89 -2.49 10.50
C THR A 111 13.95 -3.40 9.91
N LEU A 112 13.66 -4.00 8.75
CA LEU A 112 14.60 -4.88 8.06
C LEU A 112 15.85 -4.16 7.53
N SER A 113 15.76 -2.86 7.25
CA SER A 113 16.82 -2.11 6.56
C SER A 113 17.55 -1.08 7.44
N LEU A 114 16.88 -0.51 8.43
CA LEU A 114 17.41 0.60 9.23
C LEU A 114 17.53 0.26 10.72
N GLY A 115 17.23 -0.99 11.11
CA GLY A 115 17.22 -1.40 12.51
C GLY A 115 16.07 -0.78 13.29
N ARG A 116 16.34 -0.43 14.56
CA ARG A 116 15.34 0.05 15.51
C ARG A 116 15.01 1.52 15.28
N LEU A 117 13.73 1.82 15.07
CA LEU A 117 13.20 3.16 14.87
C LEU A 117 12.14 3.51 15.92
N ARG A 118 11.88 4.80 16.07
CA ARG A 118 10.77 5.36 16.84
C ARG A 118 10.04 6.39 15.99
N ALA A 119 8.73 6.30 15.92
CA ALA A 119 7.88 7.23 15.18
C ALA A 119 6.49 7.31 15.79
N SER A 120 5.79 8.43 15.57
CA SER A 120 4.38 8.53 15.92
C SER A 120 3.53 7.59 15.05
N ARG A 121 2.40 7.17 15.57
CA ARG A 121 1.40 6.37 14.82
C ARG A 121 0.96 7.07 13.54
N GLU A 122 0.77 8.39 13.59
CA GLU A 122 0.47 9.20 12.40
C GLU A 122 1.57 9.10 11.34
N THR A 123 2.84 9.22 11.73
CA THR A 123 3.97 9.08 10.80
C THR A 123 3.97 7.71 10.12
N ILE A 124 3.65 6.66 10.86
CA ILE A 124 3.58 5.29 10.32
C ILE A 124 2.42 5.17 9.32
N LEU A 125 1.24 5.72 9.65
CA LEU A 125 0.09 5.71 8.76
C LEU A 125 0.38 6.43 7.44
N VAL A 126 0.93 7.64 7.50
CA VAL A 126 1.32 8.40 6.31
C VAL A 126 2.39 7.65 5.51
N HIS A 127 3.39 7.07 6.21
CA HIS A 127 4.44 6.30 5.54
C HIS A 127 3.86 5.13 4.73
N LEU A 128 2.99 4.30 5.30
CA LEU A 128 2.45 3.13 4.60
C LEU A 128 1.67 3.51 3.34
N THR A 129 0.86 4.58 3.39
CA THR A 129 0.09 5.03 2.23
C THR A 129 0.98 5.58 1.11
N LEU A 130 1.96 6.41 1.44
CA LEU A 130 2.91 6.95 0.47
C LEU A 130 3.87 5.87 -0.08
N HIS A 131 4.22 4.88 0.74
CA HIS A 131 5.04 3.75 0.33
C HIS A 131 4.38 2.95 -0.80
N SER A 132 3.10 2.62 -0.65
CA SER A 132 2.35 1.87 -1.65
C SER A 132 2.25 2.64 -2.96
N ILE A 133 1.87 3.92 -2.93
CA ILE A 133 1.76 4.77 -4.12
C ILE A 133 3.11 4.89 -4.85
N ARG A 134 4.21 5.06 -4.10
CA ARG A 134 5.55 5.09 -4.70
C ARG A 134 5.86 3.83 -5.50
N HIS A 135 5.57 2.66 -4.94
CA HIS A 135 5.81 1.38 -5.62
C HIS A 135 4.83 1.14 -6.78
N TYR A 136 3.58 1.54 -6.67
CA TYR A 136 2.63 1.49 -7.79
C TYR A 136 3.08 2.36 -8.96
N ALA A 137 3.67 3.54 -8.71
CA ALA A 137 4.24 4.36 -9.78
C ALA A 137 5.45 3.70 -10.47
N GLN A 138 6.28 2.98 -9.71
CA GLN A 138 7.37 2.18 -10.26
C GLN A 138 6.84 1.03 -11.13
N LEU A 139 5.82 0.30 -10.66
CA LEU A 139 5.16 -0.74 -11.45
C LEU A 139 4.55 -0.19 -12.74
N ALA A 140 3.91 0.99 -12.70
CA ALA A 140 3.35 1.62 -13.89
C ALA A 140 4.43 1.92 -14.94
N THR A 141 5.61 2.33 -14.52
CA THR A 141 6.74 2.54 -15.40
C THR A 141 7.22 1.21 -16.01
N LEU A 142 7.35 0.17 -15.18
CA LEU A 142 7.83 -1.14 -15.61
C LEU A 142 6.89 -1.81 -16.61
N VAL A 143 5.58 -1.88 -16.33
CA VAL A 143 4.62 -2.49 -17.24
C VAL A 143 4.53 -1.72 -18.56
N ARG A 144 4.66 -0.39 -18.53
CA ARG A 144 4.69 0.43 -19.72
C ARG A 144 5.93 0.17 -20.58
N GLN A 145 7.09 -0.03 -19.97
CA GLN A 145 8.32 -0.43 -20.67
C GLN A 145 8.18 -1.82 -21.35
N GLN A 146 7.32 -2.67 -20.81
CA GLN A 146 6.98 -3.97 -21.40
C GLN A 146 5.86 -3.89 -22.46
N GLY A 147 5.43 -2.68 -22.85
CA GLY A 147 4.43 -2.48 -23.89
C GLY A 147 2.97 -2.44 -23.41
N PHE A 148 2.73 -2.52 -22.09
CA PHE A 148 1.38 -2.44 -21.55
C PHE A 148 1.03 -0.99 -21.19
N LYS A 149 -0.23 -0.61 -21.39
CA LYS A 149 -0.75 0.72 -21.05
C LYS A 149 -1.51 0.65 -19.73
N THR A 150 -1.22 1.61 -18.85
CA THR A 150 -2.06 1.91 -17.70
C THR A 150 -3.01 3.04 -18.11
N ASN A 151 -4.31 2.73 -18.22
CA ASN A 151 -5.30 3.65 -18.76
C ASN A 151 -6.05 4.43 -17.66
N TRP A 152 -5.49 4.53 -16.48
CA TRP A 152 -6.06 5.26 -15.36
C TRP A 152 -5.11 6.33 -14.83
N PRO A 153 -5.65 7.44 -14.30
CA PRO A 153 -4.85 8.45 -13.64
C PRO A 153 -4.38 7.92 -12.28
N MET A 154 -3.12 8.16 -11.94
CA MET A 154 -2.53 7.75 -10.65
C MET A 154 -2.37 8.91 -9.68
N ASP A 155 -2.59 10.16 -10.13
CA ASP A 155 -2.36 11.33 -9.31
C ASP A 155 -3.49 11.56 -8.31
N TYR A 156 -3.15 11.96 -7.10
CA TYR A 156 -4.08 12.31 -6.02
C TYR A 156 -5.14 13.33 -6.45
N LEU A 157 -4.76 14.27 -7.31
CA LEU A 157 -5.68 15.29 -7.83
C LEU A 157 -6.96 14.71 -8.40
N PHE A 158 -6.86 13.60 -9.15
CA PHE A 158 -8.02 12.97 -9.80
C PHE A 158 -8.95 12.22 -8.85
N THR A 159 -8.46 11.88 -7.66
CA THR A 159 -9.31 11.29 -6.60
C THR A 159 -10.05 12.38 -5.81
N ALA A 160 -9.42 13.52 -5.59
CA ALA A 160 -9.93 14.59 -4.73
C ALA A 160 -10.67 15.70 -5.50
N ALA A 161 -10.41 15.88 -6.80
CA ALA A 161 -11.04 16.92 -7.62
C ALA A 161 -12.44 16.49 -8.09
N GLN A 162 -13.35 17.49 -8.14
CA GLN A 162 -14.66 17.32 -8.74
C GLN A 162 -14.67 17.94 -10.13
N ARG A 163 -15.41 17.34 -11.06
CA ARG A 163 -15.65 17.96 -12.37
C ARG A 163 -16.52 19.19 -12.19
N ALA A 164 -16.09 20.31 -12.78
CA ALA A 164 -16.86 21.55 -12.80
C ALA A 164 -18.03 21.49 -13.81
#